data_ebdfff52447d852e6a32773363981101
#
_entry.id   ebdfff52447d852e6a32773363981101
#
_cell.length_a   1.000
_cell.length_b   1.000
_cell.length_c   1.000
_cell.angle_alpha   90.00
_cell.angle_beta   90.00
_cell.angle_gamma   90.00
#
_symmetry.space_group_name_H-M   'P 1'
#
loop_
_entity.id
_entity.type
_entity.pdbx_description
1 polymer ?
#
loop_
_entity_poly.entity_id
_entity_poly.type
_entity_poly.pdbx_seq_one_letter_code
_entity_poly.pdbx_strand_id
1 'polypeptide(L)'
;MIWEAWQYLTTPSSKLARQMGFLYESIAMSARAKRCHNAWEPHYQSCRLAIEQAVSMCHTKRKVLVFGAGTLQDIPLALLSESFDRVLLVDIVITRDAHHLLKPYRNIEYVEADVTDSLQRLQVGILKVESPKAWLDDETVDLVVSLNLITQLPLLPVRWLKQRFQISDHQADQLGQGLIKAHLHYLQSFKTCVCLIADRVDREFNRQAEKTDEFDPWWGVKPPDASRTWQWEVVSLAESGAAKRRQLNEVGVSYW
;
A
#
# COMPACT_ATOMS: atom_id res chain seq x y z
N MET A 1 20.94 -5.56 -8.99
CA MET A 1 21.41 -4.22 -9.48
C MET A 1 21.23 -4.06 -10.99
N ILE A 2 21.82 -4.90 -11.89
CA ILE A 2 21.65 -4.74 -13.36
C ILE A 2 20.19 -4.92 -13.79
N TRP A 3 19.50 -5.92 -13.25
CA TRP A 3 18.09 -6.18 -13.55
C TRP A 3 17.16 -5.06 -13.08
N GLU A 4 17.38 -4.53 -11.90
CA GLU A 4 16.60 -3.40 -11.35
C GLU A 4 16.81 -2.12 -12.17
N ALA A 5 18.06 -1.85 -12.60
CA ALA A 5 18.36 -0.74 -13.51
C ALA A 5 17.67 -0.89 -14.87
N TRP A 6 17.64 -2.10 -15.41
CA TRP A 6 16.91 -2.38 -16.65
C TRP A 6 15.39 -2.20 -16.46
N GLN A 7 14.81 -2.71 -15.36
CA GLN A 7 13.42 -2.48 -15.03
C GLN A 7 13.10 -0.99 -14.91
N TYR A 8 13.97 -0.22 -14.23
CA TYR A 8 13.78 1.23 -14.08
C TYR A 8 13.72 1.97 -15.42
N LEU A 9 14.56 1.59 -16.37
CA LEU A 9 14.59 2.20 -17.70
C LEU A 9 13.41 1.79 -18.58
N THR A 10 12.89 0.59 -18.40
CA THR A 10 11.94 -0.03 -19.34
C THR A 10 10.52 -0.16 -18.81
N THR A 11 10.26 0.09 -17.51
CA THR A 11 8.90 0.09 -16.97
C THR A 11 8.20 1.40 -17.31
N PRO A 12 7.07 1.38 -18.01
CA PRO A 12 6.25 2.57 -18.22
C PRO A 12 5.80 3.13 -16.87
N SER A 13 5.87 4.43 -16.70
CA SER A 13 5.35 5.09 -15.50
C SER A 13 5.25 6.60 -15.76
N SER A 14 4.37 7.28 -15.04
CA SER A 14 4.23 8.73 -15.14
C SER A 14 5.51 9.47 -14.75
N LYS A 15 5.69 10.68 -15.28
CA LYS A 15 6.82 11.56 -14.92
C LYS A 15 6.83 11.84 -13.41
N LEU A 16 5.66 12.02 -12.83
CA LEU A 16 5.46 12.24 -11.39
C LEU A 16 5.97 11.05 -10.58
N ALA A 17 5.54 9.83 -10.91
CA ALA A 17 5.96 8.63 -10.20
C ALA A 17 7.48 8.42 -10.25
N ARG A 18 8.13 8.73 -11.39
CA ARG A 18 9.60 8.67 -11.50
C ARG A 18 10.29 9.71 -10.64
N GLN A 19 9.87 10.97 -10.73
CA GLN A 19 10.52 12.08 -10.03
C GLN A 19 10.41 11.98 -8.51
N MET A 20 9.25 11.58 -7.99
CA MET A 20 9.03 11.41 -6.56
C MET A 20 9.55 10.08 -6.01
N GLY A 21 10.10 9.20 -6.85
CA GLY A 21 10.76 7.96 -6.42
C GLY A 21 9.85 6.74 -6.33
N PHE A 22 8.56 6.83 -6.69
CA PHE A 22 7.62 5.70 -6.61
C PHE A 22 8.07 4.52 -7.48
N LEU A 23 8.52 4.78 -8.72
CA LEU A 23 9.03 3.71 -9.58
C LEU A 23 10.23 2.98 -8.96
N TYR A 24 11.17 3.74 -8.38
CA TYR A 24 12.34 3.16 -7.73
C TYR A 24 11.94 2.25 -6.56
N GLU A 25 11.05 2.75 -5.68
CA GLU A 25 10.59 1.98 -4.52
C GLU A 25 9.77 0.75 -4.92
N SER A 26 8.92 0.84 -5.95
CA SER A 26 8.15 -0.30 -6.46
C SER A 26 9.07 -1.41 -6.99
N ILE A 27 10.14 -1.06 -7.70
CA ILE A 27 11.14 -2.03 -8.19
C ILE A 27 11.93 -2.63 -7.02
N ALA A 28 12.37 -1.79 -6.06
CA ALA A 28 13.08 -2.25 -4.87
C ALA A 28 12.21 -3.17 -4.01
N MET A 29 10.92 -2.85 -3.85
CA MET A 29 9.95 -3.69 -3.14
C MET A 29 9.75 -5.04 -3.85
N SER A 30 9.60 -5.05 -5.17
CA SER A 30 9.49 -6.29 -5.95
C SER A 30 10.72 -7.17 -5.80
N ALA A 31 11.92 -6.58 -5.81
CA ALA A 31 13.17 -7.33 -5.60
C ALA A 31 13.26 -7.89 -4.16
N ARG A 32 12.84 -7.10 -3.15
CA ARG A 32 12.79 -7.54 -1.76
C ARG A 32 11.76 -8.64 -1.56
N ALA A 33 10.56 -8.52 -2.12
CA ALA A 33 9.52 -9.53 -2.06
C ALA A 33 9.99 -10.91 -2.57
N LYS A 34 10.80 -10.91 -3.65
CA LYS A 34 11.41 -12.15 -4.16
C LYS A 34 12.42 -12.76 -3.20
N ARG A 35 13.28 -11.94 -2.58
CA ARG A 35 14.30 -12.41 -1.61
C ARG A 35 13.68 -12.87 -0.30
N CYS A 36 12.65 -12.18 0.17
CA CYS A 36 11.98 -12.42 1.45
C CYS A 36 10.74 -13.31 1.30
N HIS A 37 10.49 -13.94 0.16
CA HIS A 37 9.25 -14.64 -0.15
C HIS A 37 8.81 -15.59 0.97
N ASN A 38 9.71 -16.45 1.44
CA ASN A 38 9.39 -17.41 2.49
C ASN A 38 9.08 -16.73 3.84
N ALA A 39 9.78 -15.64 4.17
CA ALA A 39 9.54 -14.89 5.41
C ALA A 39 8.24 -14.07 5.36
N TRP A 40 7.86 -13.62 4.17
CA TRP A 40 6.67 -12.78 3.97
C TRP A 40 5.41 -13.60 3.67
N GLU A 41 5.52 -14.87 3.30
CA GLU A 41 4.38 -15.72 2.95
C GLU A 41 3.29 -15.79 4.06
N PRO A 42 3.61 -15.85 5.37
CA PRO A 42 2.58 -15.82 6.41
C PRO A 42 1.78 -14.50 6.42
N HIS A 43 2.44 -13.36 6.13
CA HIS A 43 1.77 -12.07 5.98
C HIS A 43 0.88 -12.06 4.73
N TYR A 44 1.39 -12.52 3.59
CA TYR A 44 0.61 -12.62 2.35
C TYR A 44 -0.63 -13.50 2.52
N GLN A 45 -0.50 -14.65 3.19
CA GLN A 45 -1.64 -15.51 3.50
C GLN A 45 -2.66 -14.81 4.39
N SER A 46 -2.20 -14.07 5.41
CA SER A 46 -3.10 -13.31 6.30
C SER A 46 -3.86 -12.21 5.54
N CYS A 47 -3.22 -11.52 4.59
CA CYS A 47 -3.87 -10.53 3.73
C CYS A 47 -4.91 -11.20 2.81
N ARG A 48 -4.53 -12.31 2.15
CA ARG A 48 -5.47 -13.06 1.28
C ARG A 48 -6.70 -13.55 2.04
N LEU A 49 -6.52 -14.12 3.23
CA LEU A 49 -7.64 -14.53 4.09
C LEU A 49 -8.52 -13.37 4.54
N ALA A 50 -7.93 -12.20 4.81
CA ALA A 50 -8.70 -11.00 5.16
C ALA A 50 -9.56 -10.53 3.98
N ILE A 51 -9.01 -10.53 2.77
CA ILE A 51 -9.76 -10.18 1.55
C ILE A 51 -10.85 -11.23 1.25
N GLU A 52 -10.55 -12.53 1.40
CA GLU A 52 -11.54 -13.61 1.26
C GLU A 52 -12.72 -13.42 2.22
N GLN A 53 -12.45 -13.07 3.47
CA GLN A 53 -13.50 -12.73 4.44
C GLN A 53 -14.35 -11.55 3.97
N ALA A 54 -13.73 -10.46 3.46
CA ALA A 54 -14.45 -9.31 2.92
C ALA A 54 -15.34 -9.71 1.72
N VAL A 55 -14.85 -10.55 0.81
CA VAL A 55 -15.63 -11.11 -0.32
C VAL A 55 -16.87 -11.87 0.18
N SER A 56 -16.74 -12.61 1.29
CA SER A 56 -17.86 -13.36 1.88
C SER A 56 -18.93 -12.45 2.52
N MET A 57 -18.57 -11.23 2.89
CA MET A 57 -19.51 -10.23 3.45
C MET A 57 -20.30 -9.50 2.35
N CYS A 58 -19.89 -9.58 1.09
CA CYS A 58 -20.57 -8.90 -0.02
C CYS A 58 -21.79 -9.68 -0.49
N HIS A 59 -22.95 -9.00 -0.53
CA HIS A 59 -24.19 -9.57 -1.09
C HIS A 59 -24.19 -9.57 -2.62
N THR A 60 -23.63 -8.53 -3.23
CA THR A 60 -23.45 -8.39 -4.67
C THR A 60 -21.96 -8.33 -4.99
N LYS A 61 -21.56 -8.75 -6.19
CA LYS A 61 -20.16 -8.92 -6.57
C LYS A 61 -19.93 -8.45 -8.01
N ARG A 62 -20.35 -7.22 -8.31
CA ARG A 62 -20.19 -6.59 -9.62
C ARG A 62 -18.79 -6.04 -9.83
N LYS A 63 -18.30 -5.23 -8.88
CA LYS A 63 -16.99 -4.61 -8.98
C LYS A 63 -16.27 -4.57 -7.63
N VAL A 64 -14.99 -4.91 -7.63
CA VAL A 64 -14.09 -4.69 -6.48
C VAL A 64 -12.98 -3.72 -6.87
N LEU A 65 -12.67 -2.79 -5.96
CA LEU A 65 -11.50 -1.91 -6.02
C LEU A 65 -10.47 -2.38 -5.01
N VAL A 66 -9.20 -2.53 -5.44
CA VAL A 66 -8.07 -2.84 -4.56
C VAL A 66 -7.05 -1.72 -4.68
N PHE A 67 -6.94 -0.86 -3.67
CA PHE A 67 -5.95 0.20 -3.56
C PHE A 67 -4.67 -0.34 -2.91
N GLY A 68 -3.51 -0.01 -3.48
CA GLY A 68 -2.21 -0.52 -3.03
C GLY A 68 -1.91 -1.91 -3.59
N ALA A 69 -2.21 -2.14 -4.87
CA ALA A 69 -2.06 -3.45 -5.50
C ALA A 69 -0.60 -3.96 -5.55
N GLY A 70 0.37 -3.07 -5.61
CA GLY A 70 1.79 -3.36 -5.45
C GLY A 70 2.31 -4.52 -6.28
N THR A 71 2.86 -5.53 -5.60
CA THR A 71 3.44 -6.74 -6.22
C THR A 71 2.45 -7.87 -6.47
N LEU A 72 1.18 -7.71 -6.07
CA LEU A 72 0.07 -8.68 -6.21
C LEU A 72 0.22 -9.97 -5.36
N GLN A 73 1.26 -10.10 -4.54
CA GLN A 73 1.54 -11.36 -3.81
C GLN A 73 0.55 -11.63 -2.67
N ASP A 74 0.00 -10.57 -2.11
CA ASP A 74 -0.95 -10.55 -0.99
C ASP A 74 -2.43 -10.45 -1.43
N ILE A 75 -2.69 -10.49 -2.77
CA ILE A 75 -4.03 -10.42 -3.36
C ILE A 75 -4.45 -11.81 -3.86
N PRO A 76 -5.64 -12.32 -3.50
CA PRO A 76 -6.17 -13.58 -4.00
C PRO A 76 -6.80 -13.40 -5.40
N LEU A 77 -5.96 -13.18 -6.44
CA LEU A 77 -6.39 -12.81 -7.80
C LEU A 77 -7.41 -13.78 -8.39
N ALA A 78 -7.20 -15.09 -8.22
CA ALA A 78 -8.13 -16.11 -8.74
C ALA A 78 -9.51 -15.97 -8.09
N LEU A 79 -9.56 -15.89 -6.75
CA LEU A 79 -10.81 -15.69 -6.01
C LEU A 79 -11.55 -14.42 -6.44
N LEU A 80 -10.82 -13.29 -6.57
CA LEU A 80 -11.44 -12.03 -6.98
C LEU A 80 -11.98 -12.11 -8.40
N SER A 81 -11.20 -12.70 -9.32
CA SER A 81 -11.61 -12.87 -10.73
C SER A 81 -12.83 -13.79 -10.87
N GLU A 82 -12.92 -14.85 -10.06
CA GLU A 82 -14.06 -15.78 -10.07
C GLU A 82 -15.30 -15.22 -9.36
N SER A 83 -15.09 -14.31 -8.40
CA SER A 83 -16.16 -13.77 -7.57
C SER A 83 -16.83 -12.53 -8.16
N PHE A 84 -16.06 -11.65 -8.81
CA PHE A 84 -16.55 -10.35 -9.29
C PHE A 84 -16.60 -10.28 -10.81
N ASP A 85 -17.60 -9.55 -11.34
CA ASP A 85 -17.66 -9.28 -12.78
C ASP A 85 -16.45 -8.44 -13.25
N ARG A 86 -15.96 -7.54 -12.40
CA ARG A 86 -14.82 -6.66 -12.68
C ARG A 86 -13.96 -6.42 -11.44
N VAL A 87 -12.64 -6.53 -11.61
CA VAL A 87 -11.64 -6.28 -10.58
C VAL A 87 -10.75 -5.11 -11.03
N LEU A 88 -10.70 -4.02 -10.27
CA LEU A 88 -9.79 -2.90 -10.52
C LEU A 88 -8.69 -2.91 -9.47
N LEU A 89 -7.46 -3.11 -9.92
CA LEU A 89 -6.25 -3.03 -9.11
C LEU A 89 -5.63 -1.65 -9.31
N VAL A 90 -5.57 -0.85 -8.26
CA VAL A 90 -5.17 0.56 -8.34
C VAL A 90 -3.85 0.76 -7.61
N ASP A 91 -2.86 1.31 -8.29
CA ASP A 91 -1.59 1.72 -7.70
C ASP A 91 -0.96 2.83 -8.54
N ILE A 92 0.05 3.51 -8.00
CA ILE A 92 0.78 4.59 -8.69
C ILE A 92 1.77 4.07 -9.74
N VAL A 93 2.19 2.81 -9.65
CA VAL A 93 3.14 2.16 -10.57
C VAL A 93 2.75 0.72 -10.82
N ILE A 94 2.65 0.34 -12.09
CA ILE A 94 2.53 -1.06 -12.52
C ILE A 94 3.91 -1.61 -12.87
N THR A 95 4.37 -2.62 -12.14
CA THR A 95 5.60 -3.33 -12.50
C THR A 95 5.37 -4.32 -13.65
N ARG A 96 6.41 -4.64 -14.39
CA ARG A 96 6.32 -5.65 -15.46
C ARG A 96 5.92 -7.03 -14.93
N ASP A 97 6.41 -7.39 -13.75
CA ASP A 97 6.08 -8.66 -13.12
C ASP A 97 4.58 -8.73 -12.80
N ALA A 98 3.99 -7.62 -12.28
CA ALA A 98 2.56 -7.52 -12.04
C ALA A 98 1.76 -7.69 -13.34
N HIS A 99 2.16 -7.03 -14.44
CA HIS A 99 1.53 -7.21 -15.74
C HIS A 99 1.55 -8.67 -16.21
N HIS A 100 2.65 -9.40 -15.98
CA HIS A 100 2.74 -10.82 -16.37
C HIS A 100 1.79 -11.70 -15.56
N LEU A 101 1.65 -11.42 -14.25
CA LEU A 101 0.74 -12.16 -13.37
C LEU A 101 -0.74 -11.97 -13.73
N LEU A 102 -1.10 -10.85 -14.34
CA LEU A 102 -2.48 -10.54 -14.70
C LEU A 102 -2.94 -11.13 -16.05
N LYS A 103 -2.03 -11.60 -16.90
CA LYS A 103 -2.35 -12.13 -18.23
C LYS A 103 -3.45 -13.23 -18.27
N PRO A 104 -3.56 -14.15 -17.28
CA PRO A 104 -4.60 -15.16 -17.28
C PRO A 104 -6.01 -14.63 -17.03
N TYR A 105 -6.14 -13.42 -16.46
CA TYR A 105 -7.41 -12.89 -15.98
C TYR A 105 -7.99 -11.87 -16.97
N ARG A 106 -9.22 -12.11 -17.45
CA ARG A 106 -9.86 -11.26 -18.47
C ARG A 106 -10.64 -10.08 -17.88
N ASN A 107 -11.04 -10.20 -16.62
CA ASN A 107 -11.85 -9.21 -15.89
C ASN A 107 -11.09 -8.45 -14.83
N ILE A 108 -9.74 -8.60 -14.78
CA ILE A 108 -8.86 -7.82 -13.91
C ILE A 108 -8.20 -6.74 -14.74
N GLU A 109 -8.41 -5.50 -14.33
CA GLU A 109 -7.75 -4.31 -14.87
C GLU A 109 -6.82 -3.71 -13.84
N TYR A 110 -5.66 -3.23 -14.30
CA TYR A 110 -4.77 -2.43 -13.48
C TYR A 110 -4.88 -0.96 -13.87
N VAL A 111 -5.11 -0.10 -12.88
CA VAL A 111 -5.27 1.35 -13.05
C VAL A 111 -4.12 2.08 -12.38
N GLU A 112 -3.27 2.77 -13.16
CA GLU A 112 -2.25 3.66 -12.62
C GLU A 112 -2.92 4.96 -12.15
N ALA A 113 -2.98 5.20 -10.82
CA ALA A 113 -3.62 6.39 -10.27
C ALA A 113 -2.98 6.82 -8.94
N ASP A 114 -3.01 8.13 -8.69
CA ASP A 114 -2.75 8.73 -7.39
C ASP A 114 -4.02 8.66 -6.55
N VAL A 115 -4.06 7.75 -5.58
CA VAL A 115 -5.22 7.57 -4.69
C VAL A 115 -5.39 8.71 -3.67
N THR A 116 -4.48 9.68 -3.64
CA THR A 116 -4.52 10.83 -2.73
C THR A 116 -5.03 12.11 -3.41
N ASP A 117 -5.09 12.14 -4.75
CA ASP A 117 -5.34 13.33 -5.57
C ASP A 117 -4.42 14.53 -5.22
N SER A 118 -3.33 14.28 -4.48
CA SER A 118 -2.50 15.34 -3.88
C SER A 118 -1.10 15.45 -4.50
N LEU A 119 -0.60 14.38 -5.12
CA LEU A 119 0.81 14.27 -5.50
C LEU A 119 1.26 15.32 -6.52
N GLN A 120 0.40 15.73 -7.45
CA GLN A 120 0.74 16.79 -8.42
C GLN A 120 1.06 18.11 -7.74
N ARG A 121 0.34 18.46 -6.67
CA ARG A 121 0.57 19.68 -5.88
C ARG A 121 1.80 19.54 -4.99
N LEU A 122 1.92 18.40 -4.33
CA LEU A 122 3.06 18.11 -3.46
C LEU A 122 4.38 18.07 -4.24
N GLN A 123 4.35 17.59 -5.49
CA GLN A 123 5.53 17.56 -6.36
C GLN A 123 6.16 18.94 -6.58
N VAL A 124 5.34 19.99 -6.61
CA VAL A 124 5.77 21.38 -6.80
C VAL A 124 5.87 22.18 -5.49
N GLY A 125 5.80 21.51 -4.33
CA GLY A 125 5.99 22.12 -3.01
C GLY A 125 4.74 22.75 -2.40
N ILE A 126 3.55 22.54 -2.98
CA ILE A 126 2.29 23.02 -2.41
C ILE A 126 1.80 22.00 -1.38
N LEU A 127 1.87 22.37 -0.08
CA LEU A 127 1.51 21.53 1.05
C LEU A 127 -0.02 21.47 1.27
N LYS A 128 -0.76 21.07 0.24
CA LYS A 128 -2.21 20.94 0.31
C LYS A 128 -2.61 19.52 0.00
N VAL A 129 -3.28 18.88 0.96
CA VAL A 129 -3.90 17.56 0.79
C VAL A 129 -5.30 17.76 0.22
N GLU A 130 -5.62 17.01 -0.82
CA GLU A 130 -6.94 16.97 -1.42
C GLU A 130 -7.79 15.84 -0.81
N SER A 131 -9.09 15.90 -1.03
CA SER A 131 -10.02 14.82 -0.67
C SER A 131 -10.30 13.97 -1.91
N PRO A 132 -9.83 12.72 -1.99
CA PRO A 132 -10.07 11.88 -3.14
C PRO A 132 -11.57 11.65 -3.37
N LYS A 133 -11.97 11.56 -4.65
CA LYS A 133 -13.38 11.37 -5.03
C LYS A 133 -13.59 10.27 -6.08
N ALA A 134 -12.52 9.76 -6.67
CA ALA A 134 -12.62 8.73 -7.69
C ALA A 134 -13.47 7.54 -7.20
N TRP A 135 -14.31 7.02 -8.05
CA TRP A 135 -15.23 5.88 -7.79
C TRP A 135 -16.27 6.05 -6.68
N LEU A 136 -16.38 7.19 -5.96
CA LEU A 136 -17.43 7.38 -4.93
C LEU A 136 -18.86 7.35 -5.49
N ASP A 137 -19.03 7.81 -6.73
CA ASP A 137 -20.33 7.84 -7.42
C ASP A 137 -20.58 6.57 -8.26
N ASP A 138 -19.66 5.59 -8.22
CA ASP A 138 -19.82 4.33 -8.95
C ASP A 138 -20.61 3.32 -8.10
N GLU A 139 -21.92 3.29 -8.31
CA GLU A 139 -22.84 2.39 -7.59
C GLU A 139 -22.63 0.89 -7.88
N THR A 140 -21.74 0.55 -8.81
CA THR A 140 -21.40 -0.85 -9.10
C THR A 140 -20.26 -1.38 -8.23
N VAL A 141 -19.62 -0.53 -7.42
CA VAL A 141 -18.58 -0.96 -6.49
C VAL A 141 -19.23 -1.64 -5.29
N ASP A 142 -18.97 -2.92 -5.11
CA ASP A 142 -19.52 -3.76 -4.04
C ASP A 142 -18.49 -4.11 -2.96
N LEU A 143 -17.19 -3.90 -3.24
CA LEU A 143 -16.10 -4.06 -2.27
C LEU A 143 -14.97 -3.08 -2.55
N VAL A 144 -14.44 -2.48 -1.49
CA VAL A 144 -13.21 -1.70 -1.53
C VAL A 144 -12.18 -2.33 -0.59
N VAL A 145 -10.98 -2.58 -1.09
CA VAL A 145 -9.84 -3.05 -0.30
C VAL A 145 -8.76 -1.98 -0.31
N SER A 146 -8.29 -1.53 0.85
CA SER A 146 -7.07 -0.73 0.99
C SER A 146 -6.01 -1.61 1.62
N LEU A 147 -5.01 -2.02 0.82
CA LEU A 147 -4.08 -3.08 1.15
C LEU A 147 -2.69 -2.51 1.43
N ASN A 148 -2.24 -2.55 2.67
CA ASN A 148 -0.91 -2.11 3.12
C ASN A 148 -0.51 -0.72 2.58
N LEU A 149 -1.48 0.17 2.36
CA LEU A 149 -1.28 1.42 1.64
C LEU A 149 -1.31 2.65 2.54
N ILE A 150 -2.34 2.79 3.41
CA ILE A 150 -2.65 4.05 4.11
C ILE A 150 -1.46 4.60 4.91
N THR A 151 -0.72 3.74 5.60
CA THR A 151 0.45 4.13 6.40
C THR A 151 1.67 4.46 5.55
N GLN A 152 1.69 4.05 4.28
CA GLN A 152 2.77 4.34 3.33
C GLN A 152 2.54 5.63 2.53
N LEU A 153 1.31 6.15 2.48
CA LEU A 153 0.97 7.35 1.70
C LEU A 153 1.85 8.57 2.03
N PRO A 154 2.25 8.82 3.30
CA PRO A 154 3.10 9.96 3.61
C PRO A 154 4.57 9.79 3.23
N LEU A 155 5.09 8.57 3.19
CA LEU A 155 6.53 8.30 3.21
C LEU A 155 7.30 8.97 2.06
N LEU A 156 6.88 8.72 0.82
CA LEU A 156 7.54 9.28 -0.35
C LEU A 156 7.28 10.79 -0.53
N PRO A 157 6.05 11.28 -0.39
CA PRO A 157 5.78 12.72 -0.47
C PRO A 157 6.54 13.54 0.58
N VAL A 158 6.57 13.10 1.83
CA VAL A 158 7.31 13.78 2.90
C VAL A 158 8.82 13.76 2.60
N ARG A 159 9.38 12.59 2.22
CA ARG A 159 10.80 12.49 1.82
C ARG A 159 11.13 13.45 0.68
N TRP A 160 10.31 13.50 -0.37
CA TRP A 160 10.47 14.40 -1.50
C TRP A 160 10.48 15.88 -1.06
N LEU A 161 9.50 16.26 -0.26
CA LEU A 161 9.34 17.64 0.19
C LEU A 161 10.47 18.09 1.14
N LYS A 162 10.91 17.21 2.05
CA LYS A 162 12.08 17.49 2.91
C LYS A 162 13.35 17.70 2.07
N GLN A 163 13.59 16.85 1.08
CA GLN A 163 14.80 16.92 0.25
C GLN A 163 14.78 18.09 -0.73
N ARG A 164 13.62 18.41 -1.31
CA ARG A 164 13.52 19.39 -2.41
C ARG A 164 13.14 20.78 -1.94
N PHE A 165 12.32 20.88 -0.91
CA PHE A 165 11.73 22.14 -0.43
C PHE A 165 12.07 22.43 1.04
N GLN A 166 12.84 21.56 1.70
CA GLN A 166 13.33 21.75 3.09
C GLN A 166 12.19 22.06 4.08
N ILE A 167 11.05 21.39 3.93
CA ILE A 167 9.94 21.56 4.86
C ILE A 167 10.38 21.16 6.29
N SER A 168 9.83 21.84 7.29
CA SER A 168 10.10 21.55 8.70
C SER A 168 9.49 20.21 9.13
N ASP A 169 9.96 19.64 10.25
CA ASP A 169 9.38 18.42 10.81
C ASP A 169 7.90 18.60 11.13
N HIS A 170 7.51 19.75 11.69
CA HIS A 170 6.11 20.08 11.95
C HIS A 170 5.24 20.07 10.68
N GLN A 171 5.73 20.61 9.57
CA GLN A 171 5.04 20.58 8.28
C GLN A 171 4.94 19.14 7.73
N ALA A 172 6.00 18.34 7.93
CA ALA A 172 6.01 16.93 7.55
C ALA A 172 4.96 16.12 8.32
N ASP A 173 4.87 16.35 9.65
CA ASP A 173 3.88 15.69 10.51
C ASP A 173 2.45 16.07 10.14
N GLN A 174 2.19 17.36 9.92
CA GLN A 174 0.88 17.83 9.47
C GLN A 174 0.48 17.23 8.13
N LEU A 175 1.41 17.14 7.19
CA LEU A 175 1.18 16.53 5.88
C LEU A 175 0.89 15.04 6.01
N GLY A 176 1.69 14.31 6.78
CA GLY A 176 1.51 12.87 7.01
C GLY A 176 0.14 12.55 7.61
N GLN A 177 -0.22 13.28 8.66
CA GLN A 177 -1.57 13.18 9.24
C GLN A 177 -2.67 13.53 8.24
N GLY A 178 -2.46 14.57 7.45
CA GLY A 178 -3.44 15.01 6.44
C GLY A 178 -3.72 13.94 5.40
N LEU A 179 -2.68 13.31 4.84
CA LEU A 179 -2.80 12.26 3.84
C LEU A 179 -3.52 11.02 4.39
N ILE A 180 -3.18 10.59 5.62
CA ILE A 180 -3.84 9.46 6.27
C ILE A 180 -5.32 9.77 6.56
N LYS A 181 -5.62 10.94 7.13
CA LYS A 181 -6.99 11.36 7.42
C LYS A 181 -7.85 11.46 6.15
N ALA A 182 -7.28 12.04 5.08
CA ALA A 182 -7.99 12.17 3.81
C ALA A 182 -8.32 10.80 3.20
N HIS A 183 -7.36 9.86 3.20
CA HIS A 183 -7.59 8.52 2.70
C HIS A 183 -8.57 7.72 3.57
N LEU A 184 -8.46 7.82 4.90
CA LEU A 184 -9.41 7.17 5.80
C LEU A 184 -10.84 7.68 5.58
N HIS A 185 -11.01 9.01 5.48
CA HIS A 185 -12.30 9.62 5.17
C HIS A 185 -12.82 9.20 3.80
N TYR A 186 -11.94 9.11 2.80
CA TYR A 186 -12.27 8.61 1.46
C TYR A 186 -12.81 7.18 1.52
N LEU A 187 -12.13 6.27 2.24
CA LEU A 187 -12.61 4.90 2.42
C LEU A 187 -13.97 4.85 3.14
N GLN A 188 -14.17 5.71 4.16
CA GLN A 188 -15.45 5.82 4.89
C GLN A 188 -16.59 6.41 4.06
N SER A 189 -16.27 7.08 2.95
CA SER A 189 -17.28 7.67 2.06
C SER A 189 -17.91 6.67 1.09
N PHE A 190 -17.31 5.49 0.93
CA PHE A 190 -17.93 4.42 0.13
C PHE A 190 -19.16 3.85 0.84
N LYS A 191 -20.23 3.62 0.07
CA LYS A 191 -21.49 3.04 0.56
C LYS A 191 -21.52 1.51 0.39
N THR A 192 -20.39 0.87 0.56
CA THR A 192 -20.21 -0.56 0.34
C THR A 192 -19.26 -1.16 1.37
N CYS A 193 -19.06 -2.46 1.35
CA CYS A 193 -18.10 -3.12 2.22
C CYS A 193 -16.68 -2.59 1.97
N VAL A 194 -15.97 -2.25 3.04
CA VAL A 194 -14.58 -1.81 3.00
C VAL A 194 -13.73 -2.74 3.86
N CYS A 195 -12.61 -3.18 3.31
CA CYS A 195 -11.56 -3.95 3.99
C CYS A 195 -10.28 -3.11 4.02
N LEU A 196 -9.88 -2.66 5.21
CA LEU A 196 -8.64 -1.93 5.42
C LEU A 196 -7.61 -2.83 6.10
N ILE A 197 -6.50 -3.09 5.41
CA ILE A 197 -5.34 -3.82 5.94
C ILE A 197 -4.18 -2.83 6.05
N ALA A 198 -3.64 -2.64 7.25
CA ALA A 198 -2.58 -1.66 7.49
C ALA A 198 -1.71 -2.02 8.70
N ASP A 199 -0.47 -1.55 8.66
CA ASP A 199 0.41 -1.58 9.83
C ASP A 199 -0.22 -0.81 11.00
N ARG A 200 -0.05 -1.35 12.20
CA ARG A 200 -0.54 -0.76 13.47
C ARG A 200 0.59 -0.18 14.30
N VAL A 201 1.69 -0.90 14.34
CA VAL A 201 2.89 -0.55 15.07
C VAL A 201 4.08 -1.14 14.32
N ASP A 202 5.13 -0.36 14.15
CA ASP A 202 6.42 -0.80 13.62
C ASP A 202 7.42 -0.90 14.76
N ARG A 203 8.09 -2.07 14.91
CA ARG A 203 9.06 -2.31 15.96
C ARG A 203 10.40 -2.74 15.40
N GLU A 204 11.47 -2.09 15.84
CA GLU A 204 12.84 -2.50 15.54
C GLU A 204 13.48 -3.27 16.71
N PHE A 205 14.25 -4.29 16.37
CA PHE A 205 14.98 -5.13 17.31
C PHE A 205 16.44 -5.24 16.88
N ASN A 206 17.35 -5.30 17.84
CA ASN A 206 18.77 -5.56 17.60
C ASN A 206 19.04 -7.07 17.42
N ARG A 207 20.32 -7.43 17.26
CA ARG A 207 20.76 -8.82 17.09
C ARG A 207 20.45 -9.73 18.29
N GLN A 208 20.36 -9.15 19.49
CA GLN A 208 20.03 -9.84 20.74
C GLN A 208 18.52 -9.99 20.97
N ALA A 209 17.69 -9.61 19.97
CA ALA A 209 16.24 -9.57 20.04
C ALA A 209 15.69 -8.58 21.10
N GLU A 210 16.46 -7.57 21.47
CA GLU A 210 16.00 -6.47 22.32
C GLU A 210 15.32 -5.42 21.44
N LYS A 211 14.15 -4.92 21.87
CA LYS A 211 13.44 -3.83 21.20
C LYS A 211 14.27 -2.54 21.31
N THR A 212 14.67 -1.98 20.18
CA THR A 212 15.46 -0.75 20.11
C THR A 212 14.62 0.47 19.78
N ASP A 213 13.53 0.28 19.02
CA ASP A 213 12.66 1.39 18.64
C ASP A 213 11.22 0.92 18.38
N GLU A 214 10.30 1.87 18.42
CA GLU A 214 8.88 1.67 18.10
C GLU A 214 8.33 2.92 17.43
N PHE A 215 7.71 2.76 16.26
CA PHE A 215 7.20 3.86 15.47
C PHE A 215 5.68 3.74 15.31
N ASP A 216 5.00 4.87 15.32
CA ASP A 216 3.61 4.98 14.95
C ASP A 216 3.47 5.22 13.44
N PRO A 217 3.07 4.20 12.65
CA PRO A 217 2.91 4.36 11.21
C PRO A 217 1.69 5.21 10.83
N TRP A 218 0.82 5.55 11.79
CA TRP A 218 -0.38 6.35 11.61
C TRP A 218 -0.17 7.85 11.80
N TRP A 219 1.05 8.29 12.11
CA TRP A 219 1.38 9.70 12.31
C TRP A 219 0.49 10.40 13.35
N GLY A 220 0.11 9.70 14.42
CA GLY A 220 -0.77 10.20 15.47
C GLY A 220 -2.27 10.19 15.10
N VAL A 221 -2.66 9.66 13.96
CA VAL A 221 -4.07 9.43 13.60
C VAL A 221 -4.54 8.14 14.23
N LYS A 222 -5.67 8.17 14.96
CA LYS A 222 -6.23 6.96 15.54
C LYS A 222 -6.73 6.00 14.44
N PRO A 223 -6.17 4.79 14.33
CA PRO A 223 -6.65 3.79 13.38
C PRO A 223 -8.05 3.28 13.76
N PRO A 224 -8.86 2.78 12.81
CA PRO A 224 -10.07 2.03 13.12
C PRO A 224 -9.75 0.77 13.93
N ASP A 225 -10.69 0.29 14.74
CA ASP A 225 -10.48 -0.93 15.51
C ASP A 225 -10.23 -2.13 14.59
N ALA A 226 -9.22 -2.94 14.93
CA ALA A 226 -8.90 -4.12 14.15
C ALA A 226 -9.76 -5.31 14.57
N SER A 227 -10.36 -6.00 13.61
CA SER A 227 -11.06 -7.26 13.83
C SER A 227 -10.08 -8.42 14.08
N ARG A 228 -8.88 -8.34 13.52
CA ARG A 228 -7.79 -9.30 13.67
C ARG A 228 -6.45 -8.61 13.44
N THR A 229 -5.40 -9.05 14.15
CA THR A 229 -4.01 -8.61 13.94
C THR A 229 -3.08 -9.80 13.74
N TRP A 230 -1.92 -9.54 13.11
CA TRP A 230 -0.84 -10.51 12.95
C TRP A 230 0.51 -9.80 12.86
N GLN A 231 1.60 -10.57 13.00
CA GLN A 231 2.96 -10.05 12.87
C GLN A 231 3.48 -10.24 11.44
N TRP A 232 4.19 -9.25 10.95
CA TRP A 232 4.93 -9.28 9.70
C TRP A 232 6.40 -8.96 9.93
N GLU A 233 7.29 -9.90 9.62
CA GLU A 233 8.73 -9.65 9.62
C GLU A 233 9.13 -8.94 8.32
N VAL A 234 9.08 -7.60 8.34
CA VAL A 234 9.39 -6.77 7.16
C VAL A 234 10.87 -6.85 6.79
N VAL A 235 11.75 -6.84 7.81
CA VAL A 235 13.21 -6.97 7.64
C VAL A 235 13.73 -8.04 8.59
N SER A 236 14.27 -9.13 8.04
CA SER A 236 14.98 -10.14 8.83
C SER A 236 16.42 -9.72 9.10
N LEU A 237 17.06 -10.35 10.10
CA LEU A 237 18.48 -10.13 10.37
C LEU A 237 19.38 -10.42 9.17
N ALA A 238 18.99 -11.38 8.33
CA ALA A 238 19.74 -11.74 7.11
C ALA A 238 19.64 -10.63 6.05
N GLU A 239 18.47 -10.03 5.90
CA GLU A 239 18.20 -8.98 4.91
C GLU A 239 18.78 -7.62 5.32
N SER A 240 18.95 -7.35 6.63
CA SER A 240 19.43 -6.08 7.16
C SER A 240 20.92 -5.80 6.90
N GLY A 241 21.67 -6.75 6.36
CA GLY A 241 23.08 -6.60 6.04
C GLY A 241 23.93 -6.19 7.26
N ALA A 242 24.70 -5.11 7.13
CA ALA A 242 25.57 -4.60 8.20
C ALA A 242 24.80 -4.01 9.41
N ALA A 243 23.56 -3.55 9.20
CA ALA A 243 22.75 -2.95 10.27
C ALA A 243 22.36 -3.95 11.36
N LYS A 244 22.32 -5.25 11.04
CA LYS A 244 21.99 -6.33 11.99
C LYS A 244 20.75 -6.04 12.84
N ARG A 245 19.72 -5.48 12.22
CA ARG A 245 18.44 -5.17 12.84
C ARG A 245 17.33 -6.02 12.24
N ARG A 246 16.30 -6.27 13.01
CA ARG A 246 15.06 -6.94 12.60
C ARG A 246 13.91 -5.96 12.74
N GLN A 247 13.03 -5.89 11.75
CA GLN A 247 11.82 -5.09 11.83
C GLN A 247 10.60 -6.00 11.82
N LEU A 248 9.77 -5.86 12.85
CA LEU A 248 8.48 -6.54 13.00
C LEU A 248 7.37 -5.49 13.01
N ASN A 249 6.47 -5.60 12.05
CA ASN A 249 5.26 -4.79 12.03
C ASN A 249 4.09 -5.61 12.59
N GLU A 250 3.27 -4.98 13.41
CA GLU A 250 1.94 -5.49 13.72
C GLU A 250 0.97 -4.97 12.66
N VAL A 251 0.35 -5.86 11.92
CA VAL A 251 -0.62 -5.54 10.87
C VAL A 251 -2.02 -5.85 11.37
N GLY A 252 -2.99 -5.01 11.05
CA GLY A 252 -4.37 -5.23 11.42
C GLY A 252 -5.32 -5.11 10.25
N VAL A 253 -6.45 -5.81 10.31
CA VAL A 253 -7.56 -5.67 9.38
C VAL A 253 -8.79 -5.11 10.07
N SER A 254 -9.45 -4.15 9.44
CA SER A 254 -10.71 -3.56 9.84
C SER A 254 -11.73 -3.67 8.71
N TYR A 255 -13.00 -3.86 9.05
CA TYR A 255 -14.11 -3.95 8.10
C TYR A 255 -15.24 -3.01 8.53
N TRP A 256 -15.91 -2.38 7.57
CA TRP A 256 -17.14 -1.59 7.77
C TRP A 256 -17.97 -1.53 6.49
#